data_6de7d8834b5415046f104c93083f2326
#
_entry.id   6de7d8834b5415046f104c93083f2326
#
_cell.length_a   1.000
_cell.length_b   1.000
_cell.length_c   1.000
_cell.angle_alpha   90.00
_cell.angle_beta   90.00
_cell.angle_gamma   90.00
#
_symmetry.space_group_name_H-M   'P 1'
#
loop_
_entity.id
_entity.type
_entity.pdbx_description
1 polymer ?
#
loop_
_entity_poly.entity_id
_entity_poly.type
_entity_poly.pdbx_seq_one_letter_code
_entity_poly.pdbx_strand_id
1 'polypeptide(L)'
;MYKIHTYISLIFCIPLVIACFTGSVLVYKDKINNILMPGVIYVADGNDEKRLKFDELREKIEKEYPHHEIVGWNIDVDPQKTDKIWLLPHGAGEKEWACVYLDAFSGEIKSDLVPHDSGFIGVITELHENLLLEKSGQILLGLTAIFAFIISISGFIVYRNFWANLLRLRFSRMATFMSDSHKFIGVFSTPVIFAVALSGAWWELRFMFMPPFDNSKFVIGPQIYDKNISIDALVQRAASDMPGFETHYVSFPFFDGANITLYGQKPQQSFLHSQYSSTVTYDKNSANLIDVKDIELASKTDKFLSTFRRAHYGDYNAATKFIWFLCGLAPLALSVSGIYLWIKRSNFKRRKR
;
A
#
# COMPACT_ATOMS: atom_id res chain seq x y z
N MET A 1 7.87 27.77 -16.28
CA MET A 1 7.85 26.30 -16.18
C MET A 1 9.24 25.65 -16.06
N TYR A 2 10.22 25.90 -16.95
CA TYR A 2 11.56 25.27 -16.87
C TYR A 2 12.26 25.47 -15.51
N LYS A 3 12.28 26.70 -14.98
CA LYS A 3 12.89 26.99 -13.66
C LYS A 3 12.15 26.24 -12.53
N ILE A 4 10.82 26.24 -12.55
CA ILE A 4 9.98 25.53 -11.56
C ILE A 4 10.32 24.05 -11.57
N HIS A 5 10.26 23.40 -12.74
CA HIS A 5 10.61 21.99 -12.90
C HIS A 5 12.02 21.69 -12.35
N THR A 6 13.02 22.51 -12.73
CA THR A 6 14.41 22.28 -12.31
C THR A 6 14.61 22.44 -10.81
N TYR A 7 14.12 23.53 -10.20
CA TYR A 7 14.37 23.78 -8.77
C TYR A 7 13.60 22.81 -7.87
N ILE A 8 12.32 22.55 -8.18
CA ILE A 8 11.53 21.56 -7.43
C ILE A 8 12.17 20.18 -7.53
N SER A 9 12.55 19.75 -8.74
CA SER A 9 13.21 18.46 -8.92
C SER A 9 14.53 18.34 -8.15
N LEU A 10 15.34 19.40 -8.05
CA LEU A 10 16.58 19.38 -7.29
C LEU A 10 16.35 19.33 -5.77
N ILE A 11 15.33 20.00 -5.27
CA ILE A 11 15.02 20.03 -3.82
C ILE A 11 14.49 18.66 -3.36
N PHE A 12 13.59 18.08 -4.13
CA PHE A 12 12.88 16.84 -3.76
C PHE A 12 13.45 15.56 -4.39
N CYS A 13 14.59 15.63 -5.12
CA CYS A 13 15.13 14.46 -5.80
C CYS A 13 15.48 13.30 -4.86
N ILE A 14 16.04 13.57 -3.69
CA ILE A 14 16.45 12.52 -2.75
C ILE A 14 15.24 11.77 -2.18
N PRO A 15 14.28 12.42 -1.49
CA PRO A 15 13.11 11.70 -0.97
C PRO A 15 12.27 11.06 -2.09
N LEU A 16 12.17 11.70 -3.25
CA LEU A 16 11.46 11.13 -4.41
C LEU A 16 12.13 9.85 -4.93
N VAL A 17 13.46 9.85 -5.05
CA VAL A 17 14.21 8.65 -5.50
C VAL A 17 14.07 7.52 -4.49
N ILE A 18 14.18 7.82 -3.19
CA ILE A 18 14.02 6.82 -2.13
C ILE A 18 12.61 6.22 -2.19
N ALA A 19 11.58 7.05 -2.17
CA ALA A 19 10.19 6.60 -2.20
C ALA A 19 9.88 5.76 -3.46
N CYS A 20 10.28 6.23 -4.63
CA CYS A 20 10.01 5.52 -5.88
C CYS A 20 10.81 4.22 -6.01
N PHE A 21 12.07 4.19 -5.56
CA PHE A 21 12.89 2.98 -5.55
C PHE A 21 12.31 1.92 -4.61
N THR A 22 12.02 2.30 -3.36
CA THR A 22 11.41 1.41 -2.37
C THR A 22 10.02 0.94 -2.82
N GLY A 23 9.20 1.85 -3.36
CA GLY A 23 7.92 1.50 -3.96
C GLY A 23 8.04 0.48 -5.11
N SER A 24 9.09 0.58 -5.95
CA SER A 24 9.35 -0.43 -6.99
C SER A 24 9.62 -1.81 -6.39
N VAL A 25 10.39 -1.88 -5.31
CA VAL A 25 10.64 -3.15 -4.60
C VAL A 25 9.30 -3.70 -4.04
N LEU A 26 8.50 -2.83 -3.42
CA LEU A 26 7.22 -3.21 -2.80
C LEU A 26 6.14 -3.67 -3.79
N VAL A 27 6.23 -3.32 -5.08
CA VAL A 27 5.36 -3.91 -6.12
C VAL A 27 5.42 -5.45 -6.12
N TYR A 28 6.56 -6.00 -5.75
CA TYR A 28 6.79 -7.44 -5.68
C TYR A 28 6.94 -7.99 -4.26
N LYS A 29 6.47 -7.25 -3.24
CA LYS A 29 6.64 -7.64 -1.83
C LYS A 29 6.19 -9.07 -1.52
N ASP A 30 5.02 -9.49 -2.07
CA ASP A 30 4.50 -10.84 -1.82
C ASP A 30 5.41 -11.91 -2.43
N LYS A 31 5.91 -11.69 -3.65
CA LYS A 31 6.88 -12.61 -4.29
C LYS A 31 8.20 -12.67 -3.54
N ILE A 32 8.66 -11.53 -3.02
CA ILE A 32 9.90 -11.47 -2.22
C ILE A 32 9.69 -12.21 -0.90
N ASN A 33 8.58 -11.99 -0.20
CA ASN A 33 8.25 -12.72 1.02
C ASN A 33 8.13 -14.23 0.77
N ASN A 34 7.50 -14.65 -0.33
CA ASN A 34 7.41 -16.06 -0.72
C ASN A 34 8.79 -16.72 -0.91
N ILE A 35 9.79 -15.96 -1.37
CA ILE A 35 11.17 -16.42 -1.52
C ILE A 35 11.92 -16.42 -0.18
N LEU A 36 11.71 -15.38 0.63
CA LEU A 36 12.43 -15.22 1.90
C LEU A 36 11.89 -16.12 3.01
N MET A 37 10.60 -16.44 3.00
CA MET A 37 9.91 -17.19 4.04
C MET A 37 9.01 -18.29 3.46
N PRO A 38 9.51 -19.19 2.58
CA PRO A 38 8.64 -20.17 1.90
C PRO A 38 7.96 -21.13 2.89
N GLY A 39 8.65 -21.52 3.96
CA GLY A 39 8.10 -22.43 4.99
C GLY A 39 7.03 -21.80 5.88
N VAL A 40 6.87 -20.46 5.81
CA VAL A 40 5.87 -19.71 6.58
C VAL A 40 4.66 -19.34 5.71
N ILE A 41 4.92 -18.93 4.46
CA ILE A 41 3.89 -18.44 3.54
C ILE A 41 3.09 -19.56 2.91
N TYR A 42 3.74 -20.71 2.63
CA TYR A 42 3.07 -21.84 1.98
C TYR A 42 2.67 -22.90 2.99
N VAL A 43 1.47 -23.46 2.81
CA VAL A 43 1.03 -24.67 3.50
C VAL A 43 1.64 -25.90 2.83
N ALA A 44 1.91 -26.95 3.60
CA ALA A 44 2.41 -28.20 3.05
C ALA A 44 1.29 -28.90 2.28
N ASP A 45 1.58 -29.28 1.04
CA ASP A 45 0.75 -30.01 0.09
C ASP A 45 -0.75 -29.68 0.11
N GLY A 46 -1.18 -29.04 -1.01
CA GLY A 46 -2.54 -28.56 -1.19
C GLY A 46 -3.58 -29.57 -0.74
N ASN A 47 -4.14 -29.29 0.40
CA ASN A 47 -5.14 -30.13 1.00
C ASN A 47 -6.45 -29.94 0.24
N ASP A 48 -7.02 -31.05 -0.22
CA ASP A 48 -8.47 -31.14 -0.52
C ASP A 48 -9.30 -30.95 0.77
N GLU A 49 -8.65 -30.60 1.89
CA GLU A 49 -9.27 -30.41 3.19
C GLU A 49 -10.04 -29.09 3.23
N LYS A 50 -11.18 -29.15 3.89
CA LYS A 50 -12.02 -27.96 4.11
C LYS A 50 -11.33 -27.05 5.13
N ARG A 51 -11.26 -25.74 4.83
CA ARG A 51 -10.82 -24.70 5.77
C ARG A 51 -11.51 -24.88 7.14
N LEU A 52 -10.76 -24.81 8.22
CA LEU A 52 -11.27 -24.80 9.58
C LEU A 52 -12.10 -23.54 9.84
N LYS A 53 -12.98 -23.60 10.84
CA LYS A 53 -13.81 -22.46 11.24
C LYS A 53 -12.96 -21.33 11.81
N PHE A 54 -13.33 -20.10 11.51
CA PHE A 54 -12.65 -18.92 12.07
C PHE A 54 -12.66 -18.91 13.59
N ASP A 55 -13.77 -19.32 14.21
CA ASP A 55 -13.88 -19.35 15.67
C ASP A 55 -12.92 -20.38 16.29
N GLU A 56 -12.76 -21.54 15.67
CA GLU A 56 -11.77 -22.55 16.12
C GLU A 56 -10.33 -22.03 15.98
N LEU A 57 -10.02 -21.39 14.85
CA LEU A 57 -8.70 -20.82 14.59
C LEU A 57 -8.41 -19.66 15.54
N ARG A 58 -9.39 -18.81 15.84
CA ARG A 58 -9.30 -17.74 16.84
C ARG A 58 -8.90 -18.28 18.20
N GLU A 59 -9.59 -19.33 18.70
CA GLU A 59 -9.30 -19.93 19.99
C GLU A 59 -7.85 -20.45 20.09
N LYS A 60 -7.33 -21.04 18.99
CA LYS A 60 -5.93 -21.50 18.93
C LYS A 60 -4.95 -20.31 19.07
N ILE A 61 -5.21 -19.21 18.35
CA ILE A 61 -4.36 -18.00 18.41
C ILE A 61 -4.41 -17.36 19.80
N GLU A 62 -5.60 -17.19 20.37
CA GLU A 62 -5.78 -16.59 21.70
C GLU A 62 -5.11 -17.43 22.81
N LYS A 63 -5.07 -18.75 22.65
CA LYS A 63 -4.38 -19.66 23.56
C LYS A 63 -2.86 -19.52 23.46
N GLU A 64 -2.32 -19.37 22.25
CA GLU A 64 -0.88 -19.25 22.02
C GLU A 64 -0.35 -17.85 22.39
N TYR A 65 -1.18 -16.80 22.17
CA TYR A 65 -0.83 -15.41 22.42
C TYR A 65 -1.76 -14.75 23.44
N PRO A 66 -1.80 -15.21 24.72
CA PRO A 66 -2.79 -14.76 25.70
C PRO A 66 -2.65 -13.30 26.12
N HIS A 67 -1.54 -12.64 25.78
CA HIS A 67 -1.26 -11.22 26.05
C HIS A 67 -1.42 -10.33 24.83
N HIS A 68 -1.96 -10.86 23.74
CA HIS A 68 -2.21 -10.13 22.49
C HIS A 68 -3.66 -10.27 22.07
N GLU A 69 -4.13 -9.31 21.33
CA GLU A 69 -5.47 -9.32 20.74
C GLU A 69 -5.42 -9.35 19.23
N ILE A 70 -6.29 -10.14 18.62
CA ILE A 70 -6.46 -10.16 17.17
C ILE A 70 -7.15 -8.87 16.75
N VAL A 71 -6.48 -8.09 15.89
CA VAL A 71 -7.00 -6.81 15.38
C VAL A 71 -7.21 -6.81 13.88
N GLY A 72 -6.70 -7.82 13.17
CA GLY A 72 -6.91 -7.96 11.76
C GLY A 72 -6.65 -9.38 11.28
N TRP A 73 -7.43 -9.82 10.29
CA TRP A 73 -7.32 -11.15 9.70
C TRP A 73 -7.35 -11.05 8.18
N ASN A 74 -6.20 -11.19 7.54
CA ASN A 74 -6.11 -11.33 6.09
C ASN A 74 -6.39 -12.78 5.69
N ILE A 75 -7.45 -12.97 4.94
CA ILE A 75 -7.85 -14.27 4.40
C ILE A 75 -7.16 -14.40 3.03
N ASP A 76 -6.26 -15.37 2.90
CA ASP A 76 -5.68 -15.63 1.57
C ASP A 76 -6.66 -16.46 0.74
N VAL A 77 -6.87 -16.03 -0.50
CA VAL A 77 -7.73 -16.77 -1.46
C VAL A 77 -7.02 -17.96 -2.10
N ASP A 78 -5.68 -17.99 -2.04
CA ASP A 78 -4.89 -19.12 -2.52
C ASP A 78 -4.84 -20.19 -1.42
N PRO A 79 -5.46 -21.35 -1.63
CA PRO A 79 -5.50 -22.41 -0.61
C PRO A 79 -4.13 -23.01 -0.29
N GLN A 80 -3.10 -22.67 -1.06
CA GLN A 80 -1.72 -23.08 -0.80
C GLN A 80 -0.98 -22.11 0.11
N LYS A 81 -1.65 -21.05 0.61
CA LYS A 81 -1.03 -20.03 1.44
C LYS A 81 -1.69 -19.91 2.80
N THR A 82 -0.88 -19.44 3.73
CA THR A 82 -1.32 -19.13 5.08
C THR A 82 -2.10 -17.83 5.14
N ASP A 83 -3.07 -17.75 6.06
CA ASP A 83 -3.66 -16.49 6.47
C ASP A 83 -2.64 -15.66 7.26
N LYS A 84 -2.77 -14.34 7.18
CA LYS A 84 -1.97 -13.42 7.98
C LYS A 84 -2.83 -12.75 9.04
N ILE A 85 -2.48 -12.97 10.31
CA ILE A 85 -3.24 -12.48 11.46
C ILE A 85 -2.45 -11.35 12.12
N TRP A 86 -3.07 -10.19 12.26
CA TRP A 86 -2.49 -9.04 12.94
C TRP A 86 -2.84 -9.05 14.42
N LEU A 87 -1.85 -8.85 15.24
CA LEU A 87 -1.93 -8.87 16.70
C LEU A 87 -1.41 -7.57 17.28
N LEU A 88 -2.03 -7.12 18.37
CA LEU A 88 -1.55 -6.04 19.21
C LEU A 88 -1.41 -6.52 20.65
N PRO A 89 -0.35 -6.15 21.37
CA PRO A 89 -0.22 -6.46 22.78
C PRO A 89 -1.30 -5.78 23.61
N HIS A 90 -1.70 -6.41 24.70
CA HIS A 90 -2.59 -5.78 25.69
C HIS A 90 -1.91 -4.57 26.32
N GLY A 91 -2.63 -3.48 26.46
CA GLY A 91 -2.13 -2.25 27.04
C GLY A 91 -2.64 -0.99 26.35
N ALA A 92 -2.22 0.15 26.89
CA ALA A 92 -2.46 1.47 26.31
C ALA A 92 -1.16 2.06 25.73
N GLY A 93 -1.27 3.11 24.93
CA GLY A 93 -0.14 3.82 24.33
C GLY A 93 0.21 3.37 22.93
N GLU A 94 1.50 3.50 22.58
CA GLU A 94 2.00 3.05 21.28
C GLU A 94 1.78 1.54 21.11
N LYS A 95 1.31 1.17 19.93
CA LYS A 95 0.88 -0.19 19.65
C LYS A 95 1.91 -0.86 18.76
N GLU A 96 2.57 -1.87 19.27
CA GLU A 96 3.54 -2.68 18.55
C GLU A 96 2.81 -3.68 17.65
N TRP A 97 2.59 -3.31 16.41
CA TRP A 97 1.96 -4.16 15.41
C TRP A 97 2.85 -5.35 15.07
N ALA A 98 2.30 -6.53 15.26
CA ALA A 98 2.95 -7.75 14.82
C ALA A 98 1.95 -8.67 14.12
N CYS A 99 2.45 -9.68 13.43
CA CYS A 99 1.59 -10.66 12.78
C CYS A 99 2.10 -12.08 12.99
N VAL A 100 1.20 -13.03 12.84
CA VAL A 100 1.51 -14.45 12.70
C VAL A 100 0.92 -14.98 11.40
N TYR A 101 1.48 -16.05 10.90
CA TYR A 101 1.02 -16.76 9.73
C TYR A 101 0.37 -18.06 10.15
N LEU A 102 -0.87 -18.28 9.72
CA LEU A 102 -1.71 -19.39 10.15
C LEU A 102 -2.11 -20.25 8.96
N ASP A 103 -1.83 -21.53 9.02
CA ASP A 103 -2.43 -22.50 8.11
C ASP A 103 -3.91 -22.69 8.49
N ALA A 104 -4.78 -22.23 7.60
CA ALA A 104 -6.21 -22.25 7.85
C ALA A 104 -6.87 -23.65 7.72
N PHE A 105 -6.13 -24.65 7.28
CA PHE A 105 -6.62 -26.01 7.09
C PHE A 105 -6.20 -26.92 8.26
N SER A 106 -4.94 -26.85 8.71
CA SER A 106 -4.45 -27.60 9.88
C SER A 106 -4.64 -26.83 11.20
N GLY A 107 -4.72 -25.50 11.14
CA GLY A 107 -4.70 -24.63 12.30
C GLY A 107 -3.31 -24.47 12.93
N GLU A 108 -2.24 -24.85 12.19
CA GLU A 108 -0.87 -24.66 12.63
C GLU A 108 -0.45 -23.20 12.49
N ILE A 109 0.13 -22.61 13.55
CA ILE A 109 0.76 -21.31 13.50
C ILE A 109 2.17 -21.51 12.97
N LYS A 110 2.43 -21.00 11.75
CA LYS A 110 3.65 -21.26 10.98
C LYS A 110 4.81 -20.32 11.30
N SER A 111 4.59 -19.29 12.13
CA SER A 111 5.63 -18.32 12.50
C SER A 111 5.55 -17.92 13.95
N ASP A 112 6.67 -17.49 14.50
CA ASP A 112 6.67 -16.64 15.69
C ASP A 112 5.98 -15.30 15.41
N LEU A 113 5.82 -14.48 16.43
CA LEU A 113 5.30 -13.12 16.32
C LEU A 113 6.29 -12.26 15.51
N VAL A 114 5.88 -11.82 14.33
CA VAL A 114 6.69 -11.05 13.39
C VAL A 114 6.28 -9.57 13.50
N PRO A 115 7.13 -8.68 14.06
CA PRO A 115 6.86 -7.24 14.06
C PRO A 115 6.70 -6.70 12.64
N HIS A 116 5.79 -5.74 12.45
CA HIS A 116 5.42 -5.27 11.10
C HIS A 116 6.56 -4.55 10.36
N ASP A 117 7.46 -3.92 11.10
CA ASP A 117 8.63 -3.18 10.64
C ASP A 117 9.89 -4.05 10.53
N SER A 118 9.79 -5.34 10.88
CA SER A 118 10.91 -6.27 10.88
C SER A 118 11.19 -6.90 9.51
N GLY A 119 12.39 -7.43 9.37
CA GLY A 119 12.84 -8.08 8.14
C GLY A 119 13.02 -7.12 6.97
N PHE A 120 13.39 -7.66 5.82
CA PHE A 120 13.71 -6.86 4.63
C PHE A 120 12.51 -6.04 4.15
N ILE A 121 11.35 -6.66 4.01
CA ILE A 121 10.15 -5.97 3.52
C ILE A 121 9.63 -4.95 4.53
N GLY A 122 9.70 -5.24 5.84
CA GLY A 122 9.32 -4.29 6.89
C GLY A 122 10.15 -3.00 6.80
N VAL A 123 11.48 -3.12 6.77
CA VAL A 123 12.38 -1.96 6.65
C VAL A 123 12.15 -1.18 5.34
N ILE A 124 11.93 -1.88 4.21
CA ILE A 124 11.62 -1.20 2.93
C ILE A 124 10.28 -0.48 2.99
N THR A 125 9.28 -1.05 3.70
CA THR A 125 7.96 -0.42 3.89
C THR A 125 8.09 0.85 4.73
N GLU A 126 8.77 0.80 5.87
CA GLU A 126 9.04 1.96 6.72
C GLU A 126 9.81 3.07 5.97
N LEU A 127 10.80 2.69 5.18
CA LEU A 127 11.55 3.64 4.36
C LEU A 127 10.66 4.26 3.26
N HIS A 128 9.68 3.51 2.75
CA HIS A 128 8.73 3.99 1.74
C HIS A 128 7.65 4.90 2.32
N GLU A 129 7.15 4.59 3.51
CA GLU A 129 6.00 5.28 4.11
C GLU A 129 6.42 6.49 4.95
N ASN A 130 7.62 6.46 5.56
CA ASN A 130 8.03 7.51 6.50
C ASN A 130 9.54 7.83 6.50
N LEU A 131 10.34 7.31 5.56
CA LEU A 131 11.80 7.52 5.49
C LEU A 131 12.55 7.13 6.77
N LEU A 132 12.02 6.25 7.62
CA LEU A 132 12.51 5.92 8.96
C LEU A 132 12.54 7.15 9.90
N LEU A 133 11.70 8.16 9.65
CA LEU A 133 11.60 9.43 10.39
C LEU A 133 10.21 9.62 11.00
N GLU A 134 9.44 8.55 11.12
CA GLU A 134 8.10 8.55 11.69
C GLU A 134 7.19 9.63 11.06
N LYS A 135 6.42 10.35 11.86
CA LYS A 135 5.50 11.40 11.42
C LYS A 135 6.16 12.49 10.59
N SER A 136 7.41 12.86 10.90
CA SER A 136 8.14 13.89 10.15
C SER A 136 8.47 13.43 8.73
N GLY A 137 8.86 12.16 8.58
CA GLY A 137 9.12 11.55 7.28
C GLY A 137 7.84 11.38 6.45
N GLN A 138 6.74 11.01 7.09
CA GLN A 138 5.41 10.92 6.46
C GLN A 138 4.99 12.27 5.86
N ILE A 139 5.12 13.36 6.61
CA ILE A 139 4.84 14.72 6.10
C ILE A 139 5.77 15.07 4.92
N LEU A 140 7.07 14.76 5.04
CA LEU A 140 8.04 15.02 3.97
C LEU A 140 7.69 14.24 2.70
N LEU A 141 7.28 12.98 2.82
CA LEU A 141 6.85 12.16 1.68
C LEU A 141 5.54 12.68 1.07
N GLY A 142 4.57 13.08 1.87
CA GLY A 142 3.35 13.70 1.38
C GLY A 142 3.62 14.97 0.56
N LEU A 143 4.50 15.85 1.06
CA LEU A 143 4.97 17.02 0.30
C LEU A 143 5.73 16.60 -0.97
N THR A 144 6.60 15.60 -0.87
CA THR A 144 7.34 15.06 -2.02
C THR A 144 6.38 14.55 -3.10
N ALA A 145 5.30 13.88 -2.71
CA ALA A 145 4.28 13.39 -3.65
C ALA A 145 3.53 14.54 -4.34
N ILE A 146 3.17 15.62 -3.61
CA ILE A 146 2.60 16.84 -4.21
C ILE A 146 3.57 17.43 -5.25
N PHE A 147 4.85 17.55 -4.90
CA PHE A 147 5.83 18.11 -5.82
C PHE A 147 6.15 17.17 -6.98
N ALA A 148 6.13 15.86 -6.81
CA ALA A 148 6.22 14.88 -7.89
C ALA A 148 5.07 15.04 -8.89
N PHE A 149 3.84 15.28 -8.40
CA PHE A 149 2.69 15.61 -9.22
C PHE A 149 2.92 16.89 -10.05
N ILE A 150 3.42 17.96 -9.43
CA ILE A 150 3.75 19.22 -10.12
C ILE A 150 4.89 19.02 -11.13
N ILE A 151 5.92 18.25 -10.79
CA ILE A 151 7.05 17.91 -11.68
C ILE A 151 6.53 17.16 -12.91
N SER A 152 5.64 16.21 -12.73
CA SER A 152 5.04 15.43 -13.81
C SER A 152 4.33 16.33 -14.83
N ILE A 153 3.46 17.24 -14.36
CA ILE A 153 2.77 18.20 -15.22
C ILE A 153 3.75 19.16 -15.89
N SER A 154 4.68 19.75 -15.10
CA SER A 154 5.63 20.73 -15.63
C SER A 154 6.58 20.14 -16.66
N GLY A 155 6.93 18.86 -16.54
CA GLY A 155 7.73 18.12 -17.50
C GLY A 155 7.09 18.09 -18.89
N PHE A 156 5.80 17.75 -18.94
CA PHE A 156 5.04 17.79 -20.21
C PHE A 156 4.97 19.21 -20.80
N ILE A 157 4.72 20.23 -20.00
CA ILE A 157 4.64 21.61 -20.48
C ILE A 157 6.00 22.09 -21.01
N VAL A 158 7.09 21.73 -20.32
CA VAL A 158 8.45 22.08 -20.77
C VAL A 158 8.80 21.40 -22.09
N TYR A 159 8.32 20.18 -22.30
CA TYR A 159 8.61 19.39 -23.50
C TYR A 159 7.37 19.23 -24.39
N ARG A 160 6.61 20.30 -24.59
CA ARG A 160 5.35 20.30 -25.38
C ARG A 160 5.44 19.77 -26.81
N ASN A 161 6.64 19.75 -27.41
CA ASN A 161 6.89 19.22 -28.77
C ASN A 161 7.50 17.80 -28.73
N PHE A 162 7.23 17.02 -27.70
CA PHE A 162 7.86 15.72 -27.48
C PHE A 162 7.59 14.69 -28.57
N TRP A 163 6.44 14.75 -29.25
CA TRP A 163 6.08 13.78 -30.29
C TRP A 163 7.06 13.78 -31.48
N ALA A 164 7.61 14.93 -31.84
CA ALA A 164 8.46 15.05 -33.02
C ALA A 164 9.79 14.29 -32.92
N ASN A 165 10.33 14.06 -31.71
CA ASN A 165 11.62 13.45 -31.52
C ASN A 165 11.67 12.51 -30.29
N LEU A 166 10.52 11.98 -29.86
CA LEU A 166 10.43 11.17 -28.62
C LEU A 166 11.32 9.94 -28.66
N LEU A 167 11.29 9.20 -29.77
CA LEU A 167 12.05 7.96 -29.96
C LEU A 167 13.48 8.19 -30.45
N ARG A 168 13.94 9.44 -30.59
CA ARG A 168 15.27 9.76 -31.07
C ARG A 168 16.26 9.78 -29.91
N LEU A 169 17.05 8.71 -29.77
CA LEU A 169 18.16 8.60 -28.82
C LEU A 169 19.48 8.81 -29.57
N ARG A 170 20.20 9.90 -29.26
CA ARG A 170 21.45 10.26 -29.91
C ARG A 170 22.62 9.96 -28.99
N PHE A 171 23.51 9.09 -29.42
CA PHE A 171 24.69 8.63 -28.65
C PHE A 171 25.97 9.43 -28.94
N SER A 172 25.92 10.43 -29.82
CA SER A 172 27.12 11.17 -30.28
C SER A 172 27.83 11.96 -29.18
N ARG A 173 27.10 12.45 -28.16
CA ARG A 173 27.65 13.19 -27.03
C ARG A 173 26.87 12.86 -25.77
N MET A 174 27.55 12.66 -24.65
CA MET A 174 26.92 12.33 -23.34
C MET A 174 25.76 13.29 -22.99
N ALA A 175 25.94 14.60 -23.16
CA ALA A 175 24.89 15.56 -22.86
C ALA A 175 23.65 15.43 -23.76
N THR A 176 23.83 15.02 -25.01
CA THR A 176 22.72 14.80 -25.92
C THR A 176 21.99 13.52 -25.52
N PHE A 177 22.73 12.47 -25.23
CA PHE A 177 22.20 11.20 -24.73
C PHE A 177 21.41 11.40 -23.44
N MET A 178 21.99 12.08 -22.43
CA MET A 178 21.32 12.37 -21.16
C MET A 178 20.05 13.22 -21.37
N SER A 179 20.08 14.18 -22.30
CA SER A 179 18.88 14.97 -22.61
C SER A 179 17.79 14.17 -23.29
N ASP A 180 18.16 13.32 -24.25
CA ASP A 180 17.20 12.51 -24.98
C ASP A 180 16.61 11.40 -24.07
N SER A 181 17.45 10.73 -23.26
CA SER A 181 17.03 9.73 -22.27
C SER A 181 16.09 10.35 -21.22
N HIS A 182 16.45 11.54 -20.69
CA HIS A 182 15.59 12.24 -19.69
C HIS A 182 14.19 12.49 -20.26
N LYS A 183 14.09 12.93 -21.49
CA LYS A 183 12.79 13.18 -22.16
C LYS A 183 12.03 11.88 -22.40
N PHE A 184 12.70 10.87 -22.92
CA PHE A 184 12.10 9.57 -23.23
C PHE A 184 11.55 8.92 -21.94
N ILE A 185 12.41 8.74 -20.94
CA ILE A 185 12.02 8.14 -19.66
C ILE A 185 10.93 8.99 -18.98
N GLY A 186 11.09 10.32 -18.98
CA GLY A 186 10.12 11.23 -18.38
C GLY A 186 8.73 11.10 -18.98
N VAL A 187 8.61 11.09 -20.32
CA VAL A 187 7.29 10.99 -20.98
C VAL A 187 6.63 9.64 -20.70
N PHE A 188 7.38 8.54 -20.81
CA PHE A 188 6.79 7.21 -20.61
C PHE A 188 6.46 6.90 -19.14
N SER A 189 7.24 7.40 -18.18
CA SER A 189 6.96 7.15 -16.75
C SER A 189 5.92 8.11 -16.16
N THR A 190 5.72 9.28 -16.73
CA THR A 190 4.85 10.33 -16.14
C THR A 190 3.43 9.88 -15.85
N PRO A 191 2.70 9.12 -16.69
CA PRO A 191 1.34 8.71 -16.36
C PRO A 191 1.28 7.87 -15.07
N VAL A 192 2.25 6.97 -14.88
CA VAL A 192 2.35 6.15 -13.67
C VAL A 192 2.77 7.01 -12.47
N ILE A 193 3.84 7.82 -12.63
CA ILE A 193 4.30 8.73 -11.54
C ILE A 193 3.18 9.68 -11.11
N PHE A 194 2.39 10.19 -12.05
CA PHE A 194 1.21 11.02 -11.76
C PHE A 194 0.19 10.26 -10.89
N ALA A 195 -0.16 9.03 -11.24
CA ALA A 195 -1.12 8.23 -10.50
C ALA A 195 -0.61 7.87 -9.09
N VAL A 196 0.65 7.42 -8.97
CA VAL A 196 1.23 7.07 -7.66
C VAL A 196 1.48 8.30 -6.79
N ALA A 197 1.84 9.45 -7.38
CA ALA A 197 2.01 10.69 -6.64
C ALA A 197 0.68 11.23 -6.10
N LEU A 198 -0.39 11.17 -6.90
CA LEU A 198 -1.72 11.60 -6.47
C LEU A 198 -2.24 10.74 -5.31
N SER A 199 -2.18 9.42 -5.45
CA SER A 199 -2.65 8.49 -4.43
C SER A 199 -1.76 8.50 -3.17
N GLY A 200 -0.44 8.60 -3.33
CA GLY A 200 0.49 8.74 -2.22
C GLY A 200 0.28 10.03 -1.44
N ALA A 201 0.14 11.18 -2.13
CA ALA A 201 -0.18 12.44 -1.48
C ALA A 201 -1.49 12.36 -0.67
N TRP A 202 -2.51 11.70 -1.21
CA TRP A 202 -3.76 11.48 -0.50
C TRP A 202 -3.56 10.66 0.78
N TRP A 203 -2.84 9.56 0.73
CA TRP A 203 -2.65 8.71 1.91
C TRP A 203 -1.79 9.35 2.97
N GLU A 204 -0.69 10.01 2.56
CA GLU A 204 0.22 10.63 3.50
C GLU A 204 -0.34 11.90 4.15
N LEU A 205 -1.24 12.63 3.47
CA LEU A 205 -1.72 13.92 3.97
C LEU A 205 -3.17 13.90 4.45
N ARG A 206 -3.90 12.79 4.26
CA ARG A 206 -5.31 12.71 4.68
C ARG A 206 -5.52 12.98 6.18
N PHE A 207 -4.55 12.62 7.02
CA PHE A 207 -4.61 12.89 8.46
C PHE A 207 -4.62 14.40 8.80
N MET A 208 -4.16 15.27 7.89
CA MET A 208 -4.24 16.72 8.06
C MET A 208 -5.69 17.24 7.88
N PHE A 209 -6.53 16.48 7.18
CA PHE A 209 -7.91 16.83 6.88
C PHE A 209 -8.92 16.00 7.66
N MET A 210 -8.49 14.84 8.14
CA MET A 210 -9.26 13.96 9.01
C MET A 210 -8.68 14.09 10.41
N PRO A 211 -9.51 14.38 11.45
CA PRO A 211 -9.00 14.44 12.81
C PRO A 211 -8.31 13.10 13.12
N PRO A 212 -7.07 13.13 13.64
CA PRO A 212 -6.40 11.90 14.01
C PRO A 212 -7.22 11.23 15.11
N PHE A 213 -7.45 9.93 14.97
CA PHE A 213 -7.95 9.15 16.10
C PHE A 213 -6.89 9.22 17.20
N ASP A 214 -7.27 9.78 18.34
CA ASP A 214 -6.40 9.73 19.51
C ASP A 214 -6.47 8.31 20.13
N ASN A 215 -5.60 7.44 19.61
CA ASN A 215 -5.51 6.06 20.07
C ASN A 215 -4.64 5.90 21.32
N SER A 216 -4.00 6.98 21.80
CA SER A 216 -3.09 6.91 22.94
C SER A 216 -3.76 6.43 24.22
N LYS A 217 -5.07 6.66 24.34
CA LYS A 217 -5.89 6.26 25.49
C LYS A 217 -6.68 4.97 25.26
N PHE A 218 -6.72 4.43 24.05
CA PHE A 218 -7.45 3.20 23.78
C PHE A 218 -6.65 2.01 24.32
N VAL A 219 -7.24 1.31 25.28
CA VAL A 219 -6.64 0.14 25.90
C VAL A 219 -7.02 -1.10 25.10
N ILE A 220 -6.02 -1.79 24.56
CA ILE A 220 -6.21 -3.13 24.00
C ILE A 220 -6.32 -4.11 25.15
N GLY A 221 -7.44 -4.80 25.26
CA GLY A 221 -7.66 -5.81 26.28
C GLY A 221 -8.40 -7.02 25.71
N PRO A 222 -8.58 -8.07 26.49
CA PRO A 222 -9.18 -9.32 26.01
C PRO A 222 -10.66 -9.19 25.64
N GLN A 223 -11.27 -8.05 25.88
CA GLN A 223 -12.68 -7.75 25.61
C GLN A 223 -12.87 -6.47 24.77
N ILE A 224 -12.04 -6.27 23.74
CA ILE A 224 -12.23 -5.16 22.80
C ILE A 224 -13.54 -5.32 21.96
N TYR A 225 -14.07 -6.53 21.92
CA TYR A 225 -15.40 -6.89 21.40
C TYR A 225 -15.96 -8.08 22.18
N ASP A 226 -17.26 -8.36 22.07
CA ASP A 226 -17.87 -9.54 22.69
C ASP A 226 -17.36 -10.84 22.04
N LYS A 227 -16.59 -11.64 22.78
CA LYS A 227 -16.00 -12.91 22.28
C LYS A 227 -17.03 -14.01 22.01
N ASN A 228 -18.29 -13.85 22.43
CA ASN A 228 -19.37 -14.75 22.05
C ASN A 228 -19.84 -14.52 20.60
N ILE A 229 -19.43 -13.43 19.98
CA ILE A 229 -19.69 -13.17 18.56
C ILE A 229 -18.89 -14.17 17.71
N SER A 230 -19.60 -14.98 16.93
CA SER A 230 -18.99 -15.92 15.99
C SER A 230 -18.54 -15.19 14.72
N ILE A 231 -17.24 -15.30 14.40
CA ILE A 231 -16.67 -14.75 13.16
C ILE A 231 -17.24 -15.48 11.96
N ASP A 232 -17.42 -16.81 12.06
CA ASP A 232 -18.03 -17.60 11.00
C ASP A 232 -19.43 -17.13 10.68
N ALA A 233 -20.24 -16.85 11.71
CA ALA A 233 -21.59 -16.31 11.53
C ALA A 233 -21.58 -14.92 10.90
N LEU A 234 -20.63 -14.04 11.25
CA LEU A 234 -20.51 -12.72 10.63
C LEU A 234 -20.11 -12.83 9.15
N VAL A 235 -19.16 -13.69 8.81
CA VAL A 235 -18.73 -13.90 7.41
C VAL A 235 -19.89 -14.47 6.58
N GLN A 236 -20.64 -15.44 7.11
CA GLN A 236 -21.81 -15.99 6.43
C GLN A 236 -22.92 -14.96 6.27
N ARG A 237 -23.18 -14.18 7.30
CA ARG A 237 -24.20 -13.13 7.31
C ARG A 237 -23.84 -12.00 6.35
N ALA A 238 -22.58 -11.60 6.24
CA ALA A 238 -22.13 -10.57 5.31
C ALA A 238 -22.45 -10.92 3.85
N ALA A 239 -22.34 -12.19 3.46
CA ALA A 239 -22.77 -12.65 2.15
C ALA A 239 -24.30 -12.57 1.93
N SER A 240 -25.10 -12.58 3.01
CA SER A 240 -26.54 -12.38 2.97
C SER A 240 -26.93 -10.90 2.98
N ASP A 241 -26.25 -10.09 3.80
CA ASP A 241 -26.48 -8.64 3.93
C ASP A 241 -26.00 -7.89 2.66
N MET A 242 -24.99 -8.42 1.96
CA MET A 242 -24.52 -7.97 0.64
C MET A 242 -24.39 -9.18 -0.30
N PRO A 243 -25.41 -9.51 -1.10
CA PRO A 243 -25.39 -10.69 -1.97
C PRO A 243 -24.19 -10.74 -2.92
N GLY A 244 -23.47 -11.86 -2.89
CA GLY A 244 -22.23 -12.07 -3.66
C GLY A 244 -20.98 -11.47 -3.03
N PHE A 245 -21.04 -10.98 -1.80
CA PHE A 245 -19.87 -10.47 -1.08
C PHE A 245 -18.92 -11.60 -0.66
N GLU A 246 -17.66 -11.45 -1.01
CA GLU A 246 -16.58 -12.34 -0.61
C GLU A 246 -15.64 -11.60 0.35
N THR A 247 -15.52 -12.10 1.57
CA THR A 247 -14.68 -11.49 2.62
C THR A 247 -13.21 -11.82 2.36
N HIS A 248 -12.36 -10.80 2.33
CA HIS A 248 -10.90 -10.93 2.19
C HIS A 248 -10.13 -10.46 3.43
N TYR A 249 -10.75 -9.64 4.27
CA TYR A 249 -10.14 -9.14 5.48
C TYR A 249 -11.19 -8.86 6.54
N VAL A 250 -10.92 -9.28 7.76
CA VAL A 250 -11.71 -8.93 8.95
C VAL A 250 -10.90 -7.98 9.80
N SER A 251 -11.42 -6.79 10.07
CA SER A 251 -10.86 -5.83 11.00
C SER A 251 -11.61 -5.88 12.33
N PHE A 252 -10.90 -6.07 13.41
CA PHE A 252 -11.45 -6.00 14.77
C PHE A 252 -11.17 -4.62 15.37
N PRO A 253 -11.89 -4.22 16.43
CA PRO A 253 -11.68 -2.93 17.07
C PRO A 253 -10.25 -2.78 17.62
N PHE A 254 -9.56 -1.71 17.25
CA PHE A 254 -8.23 -1.36 17.78
C PHE A 254 -8.07 0.13 18.09
N PHE A 255 -9.18 0.89 17.98
CA PHE A 255 -9.29 2.30 18.36
C PHE A 255 -10.70 2.59 18.88
N ASP A 256 -10.87 3.73 19.55
CA ASP A 256 -12.16 4.10 20.13
C ASP A 256 -13.23 4.31 19.03
N GLY A 257 -14.42 3.75 19.27
CA GLY A 257 -15.53 3.78 18.31
C GLY A 257 -15.42 2.77 17.15
N ALA A 258 -14.32 1.99 17.05
CA ALA A 258 -14.20 0.95 16.03
C ALA A 258 -15.15 -0.21 16.29
N ASN A 259 -15.62 -0.82 15.22
CA ASN A 259 -16.48 -1.99 15.18
C ASN A 259 -15.84 -3.12 14.38
N ILE A 260 -16.50 -4.28 14.28
CA ILE A 260 -16.03 -5.38 13.45
C ILE A 260 -16.41 -5.08 12.00
N THR A 261 -15.41 -4.91 11.14
CA THR A 261 -15.65 -4.59 9.72
C THR A 261 -15.05 -5.65 8.82
N LEU A 262 -15.88 -6.24 7.98
CA LEU A 262 -15.47 -7.16 6.94
C LEU A 262 -15.24 -6.38 5.65
N TYR A 263 -14.04 -6.53 5.08
CA TYR A 263 -13.65 -5.94 3.81
C TYR A 263 -13.62 -7.02 2.74
N GLY A 264 -14.15 -6.70 1.58
CA GLY A 264 -14.26 -7.69 0.52
C GLY A 264 -14.62 -7.09 -0.83
N GLN A 265 -15.01 -7.96 -1.73
CA GLN A 265 -15.43 -7.62 -3.09
C GLN A 265 -16.62 -8.46 -3.52
N LYS A 266 -17.21 -8.06 -4.64
CA LYS A 266 -18.21 -8.86 -5.38
C LYS A 266 -17.63 -9.31 -6.72
N PRO A 267 -17.99 -10.48 -7.27
CA PRO A 267 -17.46 -10.98 -8.56
C PRO A 267 -17.64 -10.00 -9.73
N GLN A 268 -18.74 -9.21 -9.73
CA GLN A 268 -19.04 -8.23 -10.77
C GLN A 268 -18.44 -6.85 -10.53
N GLN A 269 -17.66 -6.68 -9.45
CA GLN A 269 -17.03 -5.40 -9.11
C GLN A 269 -16.07 -4.96 -10.22
N SER A 270 -16.05 -3.65 -10.51
CA SER A 270 -15.11 -3.10 -11.49
C SER A 270 -13.66 -3.43 -11.12
N PHE A 271 -12.88 -3.83 -12.11
CA PHE A 271 -11.45 -4.15 -11.95
C PHE A 271 -10.60 -2.96 -11.47
N LEU A 272 -11.14 -1.74 -11.50
CA LEU A 272 -10.47 -0.55 -10.98
C LEU A 272 -10.45 -0.50 -9.45
N HIS A 273 -11.40 -1.14 -8.79
CA HIS A 273 -11.51 -1.18 -7.34
C HIS A 273 -10.70 -2.34 -6.75
N SER A 274 -10.19 -2.16 -5.55
CA SER A 274 -9.47 -3.23 -4.85
C SER A 274 -10.44 -4.26 -4.25
N GLN A 275 -9.91 -5.44 -3.94
CA GLN A 275 -10.65 -6.50 -3.23
C GLN A 275 -11.09 -6.13 -1.80
N TYR A 276 -10.76 -4.94 -1.32
CA TYR A 276 -11.13 -4.42 0.01
C TYR A 276 -12.05 -3.20 -0.09
N SER A 277 -12.63 -2.93 -1.26
CA SER A 277 -13.36 -1.67 -1.49
C SER A 277 -14.80 -1.69 -0.99
N SER A 278 -15.41 -2.85 -0.88
CA SER A 278 -16.73 -3.02 -0.27
C SER A 278 -16.60 -3.46 1.19
N THR A 279 -17.52 -3.02 2.06
CA THR A 279 -17.46 -3.33 3.49
C THR A 279 -18.82 -3.65 4.06
N VAL A 280 -18.83 -4.56 5.05
CA VAL A 280 -19.99 -4.82 5.92
C VAL A 280 -19.52 -4.65 7.36
N THR A 281 -20.16 -3.81 8.13
CA THR A 281 -19.78 -3.46 9.50
C THR A 281 -20.83 -3.91 10.49
N TYR A 282 -20.38 -4.61 11.53
CA TYR A 282 -21.22 -5.11 12.62
C TYR A 282 -20.78 -4.51 13.95
N ASP A 283 -21.75 -4.26 14.82
CA ASP A 283 -21.51 -3.78 16.18
C ASP A 283 -20.69 -4.79 16.98
N LYS A 284 -19.65 -4.30 17.63
CA LYS A 284 -18.68 -5.11 18.36
C LYS A 284 -19.22 -5.83 19.60
N ASN A 285 -20.40 -5.42 20.12
CA ASN A 285 -20.98 -6.00 21.33
C ASN A 285 -22.22 -6.84 21.04
N SER A 286 -23.02 -6.45 20.03
CA SER A 286 -24.30 -7.09 19.73
C SER A 286 -24.33 -7.87 18.42
N ALA A 287 -23.28 -7.76 17.61
CA ALA A 287 -23.24 -8.28 16.24
C ALA A 287 -24.35 -7.75 15.32
N ASN A 288 -25.01 -6.64 15.69
CA ASN A 288 -26.02 -6.03 14.83
C ASN A 288 -25.35 -5.36 13.62
N LEU A 289 -26.02 -5.42 12.47
CA LEU A 289 -25.58 -4.72 11.27
C LEU A 289 -25.61 -3.21 11.51
N ILE A 290 -24.48 -2.53 11.28
CA ILE A 290 -24.33 -1.08 11.35
C ILE A 290 -24.36 -0.45 9.96
N ASP A 291 -23.54 -0.99 9.03
CA ASP A 291 -23.36 -0.39 7.71
C ASP A 291 -23.04 -1.43 6.64
N VAL A 292 -23.53 -1.18 5.42
CA VAL A 292 -23.20 -1.95 4.22
C VAL A 292 -22.80 -0.97 3.13
N LYS A 293 -21.52 -0.99 2.78
CA LYS A 293 -20.97 -0.16 1.72
C LYS A 293 -20.60 -1.00 0.50
N ASP A 294 -21.50 -1.08 -0.47
CA ASP A 294 -21.20 -1.63 -1.80
C ASP A 294 -20.54 -0.54 -2.65
N ILE A 295 -19.30 -0.75 -3.07
CA ILE A 295 -18.56 0.23 -3.84
C ILE A 295 -19.23 0.54 -5.19
N GLU A 296 -19.93 -0.41 -5.79
CA GLU A 296 -20.64 -0.18 -7.05
C GLU A 296 -21.85 0.75 -6.91
N LEU A 297 -22.40 0.87 -5.70
CA LEU A 297 -23.50 1.76 -5.36
C LEU A 297 -23.05 3.05 -4.66
N ALA A 298 -21.76 3.14 -4.31
CA ALA A 298 -21.21 4.25 -3.57
C ALA A 298 -21.14 5.56 -4.38
N SER A 299 -20.87 6.67 -3.70
CA SER A 299 -20.72 7.98 -4.31
C SER A 299 -19.60 8.01 -5.36
N LYS A 300 -19.65 8.97 -6.30
CA LYS A 300 -18.58 9.14 -7.30
C LYS A 300 -17.21 9.40 -6.66
N THR A 301 -17.20 10.13 -5.54
CA THR A 301 -15.99 10.39 -4.75
C THR A 301 -15.43 9.12 -4.15
N ASP A 302 -16.26 8.29 -3.51
CA ASP A 302 -15.82 7.01 -2.95
C ASP A 302 -15.30 6.06 -4.03
N LYS A 303 -16.01 5.95 -5.16
CA LYS A 303 -15.56 5.18 -6.32
C LYS A 303 -14.20 5.65 -6.81
N PHE A 304 -13.99 6.95 -6.93
CA PHE A 304 -12.70 7.52 -7.35
C PHE A 304 -11.59 7.18 -6.33
N LEU A 305 -11.81 7.44 -5.05
CA LEU A 305 -10.81 7.18 -4.00
C LEU A 305 -10.49 5.69 -3.86
N SER A 306 -11.46 4.80 -4.07
CA SER A 306 -11.23 3.35 -4.01
C SER A 306 -10.31 2.82 -5.11
N THR A 307 -10.15 3.57 -6.22
CA THR A 307 -9.19 3.20 -7.28
C THR A 307 -7.73 3.42 -6.86
N PHE A 308 -7.48 4.26 -5.85
CA PHE A 308 -6.12 4.67 -5.45
C PHE A 308 -5.24 3.49 -5.06
N ARG A 309 -5.79 2.49 -4.38
CA ARG A 309 -5.01 1.32 -3.98
C ARG A 309 -4.45 0.59 -5.20
N ARG A 310 -5.27 0.21 -6.16
CA ARG A 310 -4.80 -0.46 -7.38
C ARG A 310 -3.92 0.43 -8.25
N ALA A 311 -4.27 1.71 -8.37
CA ALA A 311 -3.48 2.67 -9.14
C ALA A 311 -2.09 2.90 -8.52
N HIS A 312 -1.96 2.88 -7.19
CA HIS A 312 -0.68 3.02 -6.52
C HIS A 312 0.21 1.78 -6.67
N TYR A 313 -0.36 0.61 -6.44
CA TYR A 313 0.40 -0.66 -6.49
C TYR A 313 0.58 -1.22 -7.91
N GLY A 314 -0.16 -0.72 -8.91
CA GLY A 314 -0.19 -1.31 -10.25
C GLY A 314 -0.79 -2.72 -10.28
N ASP A 315 -1.60 -3.06 -9.26
CA ASP A 315 -2.09 -4.41 -9.02
C ASP A 315 -3.33 -4.75 -9.85
N TYR A 316 -3.21 -4.65 -11.17
CA TYR A 316 -4.25 -5.07 -12.12
C TYR A 316 -3.94 -6.43 -12.74
N ASN A 317 -2.68 -6.62 -13.16
CA ASN A 317 -2.15 -7.88 -13.70
C ASN A 317 -0.61 -7.85 -13.69
N ALA A 318 0.03 -8.95 -14.12
CA ALA A 318 1.48 -9.07 -14.13
C ALA A 318 2.18 -8.02 -15.04
N ALA A 319 1.56 -7.65 -16.17
CA ALA A 319 2.12 -6.67 -17.08
C ALA A 319 2.10 -5.26 -16.47
N THR A 320 1.00 -4.86 -15.84
CA THR A 320 0.91 -3.58 -15.14
C THR A 320 1.87 -3.52 -13.96
N LYS A 321 2.00 -4.57 -13.14
CA LYS A 321 3.01 -4.64 -12.08
C LYS A 321 4.42 -4.41 -12.63
N PHE A 322 4.78 -5.01 -13.76
CA PHE A 322 6.08 -4.81 -14.37
C PHE A 322 6.28 -3.37 -14.88
N ILE A 323 5.25 -2.76 -15.48
CA ILE A 323 5.29 -1.35 -15.90
C ILE A 323 5.48 -0.43 -14.68
N TRP A 324 4.74 -0.66 -13.58
CA TRP A 324 4.87 0.12 -12.35
C TRP A 324 6.27 0.00 -11.74
N PHE A 325 6.81 -1.22 -11.69
CA PHE A 325 8.19 -1.46 -11.27
C PHE A 325 9.20 -0.63 -12.07
N LEU A 326 9.13 -0.68 -13.41
CA LEU A 326 10.03 0.08 -14.29
C LEU A 326 9.84 1.60 -14.12
N CYS A 327 8.60 2.06 -14.06
CA CYS A 327 8.29 3.48 -13.88
C CYS A 327 8.72 4.00 -12.50
N GLY A 328 8.66 3.18 -11.46
CA GLY A 328 9.18 3.53 -10.15
C GLY A 328 10.71 3.66 -10.10
N LEU A 329 11.44 2.98 -10.97
CA LEU A 329 12.89 3.18 -11.14
C LEU A 329 13.23 4.45 -11.96
N ALA A 330 12.27 4.98 -12.72
CA ALA A 330 12.50 6.13 -13.59
C ALA A 330 13.02 7.39 -12.86
N PRO A 331 12.52 7.78 -11.67
CA PRO A 331 13.03 8.95 -10.95
C PRO A 331 14.52 8.90 -10.63
N LEU A 332 15.11 7.71 -10.41
CA LEU A 332 16.56 7.56 -10.27
C LEU A 332 17.28 8.00 -11.54
N ALA A 333 16.90 7.47 -12.70
CA ALA A 333 17.51 7.82 -13.99
C ALA A 333 17.27 9.28 -14.37
N LEU A 334 16.04 9.80 -14.06
CA LEU A 334 15.68 11.20 -14.28
C LEU A 334 16.48 12.16 -13.40
N SER A 335 16.73 11.80 -12.13
CA SER A 335 17.55 12.60 -11.21
C SER A 335 18.99 12.66 -11.68
N VAL A 336 19.59 11.53 -12.02
CA VAL A 336 20.97 11.48 -12.55
C VAL A 336 21.12 12.32 -13.81
N SER A 337 20.25 12.12 -14.80
CA SER A 337 20.28 12.87 -16.05
C SER A 337 19.96 14.36 -15.86
N GLY A 338 19.00 14.68 -15.01
CA GLY A 338 18.60 16.06 -14.68
C GLY A 338 19.71 16.85 -13.99
N ILE A 339 20.35 16.28 -12.96
CA ILE A 339 21.48 16.86 -12.24
C ILE A 339 22.67 17.09 -13.20
N TYR A 340 23.00 16.08 -14.01
CA TYR A 340 24.06 16.23 -15.01
C TYR A 340 23.80 17.40 -15.97
N LEU A 341 22.60 17.51 -16.50
CA LEU A 341 22.22 18.58 -17.42
C LEU A 341 22.22 19.95 -16.74
N TRP A 342 21.80 20.01 -15.47
CA TRP A 342 21.81 21.25 -14.67
C TRP A 342 23.25 21.72 -14.40
N ILE A 343 24.17 20.86 -13.98
CA ILE A 343 25.59 21.17 -13.75
C ILE A 343 26.21 21.71 -15.04
N LYS A 344 26.01 21.00 -16.15
CA LYS A 344 26.60 21.38 -17.45
C LYS A 344 26.12 22.79 -17.90
N ARG A 345 24.84 23.10 -17.74
CA ARG A 345 24.29 24.42 -18.09
C ARG A 345 24.78 25.51 -17.16
N SER A 346 24.94 25.24 -15.87
CA SER A 346 25.44 26.19 -14.87
C SER A 346 26.91 26.55 -15.15
N ASN A 347 27.75 25.57 -15.47
CA ASN A 347 29.16 25.78 -15.83
C ASN A 347 29.31 26.58 -17.13
N PHE A 348 28.44 26.34 -18.13
CA PHE A 348 28.46 27.11 -19.38
C PHE A 348 28.11 28.59 -19.17
N LYS A 349 27.15 28.88 -18.29
CA LYS A 349 26.80 30.28 -17.95
C LYS A 349 27.90 30.99 -17.18
N ARG A 350 28.61 30.30 -16.28
CA ARG A 350 29.77 30.88 -15.53
C ARG A 350 30.93 31.22 -16.47
N ARG A 351 31.18 30.45 -17.53
CA ARG A 351 32.24 30.72 -18.50
C ARG A 351 31.96 31.87 -19.48
N LYS A 352 30.68 32.31 -19.56
CA LYS A 352 30.27 33.43 -20.42
C LYS A 352 30.15 34.78 -19.68
N ARG A 353 30.30 34.75 -18.36
CA ARG A 353 30.44 35.93 -17.50
C ARG A 353 31.91 36.20 -17.18
#